data_6c2756b8d53b912f8aee5728e9cbbe0d
#
_entry.id   6c2756b8d53b912f8aee5728e9cbbe0d
#
_cell.length_a   1.000
_cell.length_b   1.000
_cell.length_c   1.000
_cell.angle_alpha   90.00
_cell.angle_beta   90.00
_cell.angle_gamma   90.00
#
_symmetry.space_group_name_H-M   'P 1'
#
loop_
_entity.id
_entity.type
_entity.pdbx_description
1 polymer ?
#
loop_
_entity_poly.entity_id
_entity_poly.type
_entity_poly.pdbx_seq_one_letter_code
_entity_poly.pdbx_strand_id
1 'polypeptide(L)'
;MFAPRDASGTAWQPDLTPMYAVHRQAKGWSLMVHGNAFVQFLYESGGIHHGGHQGGSINWIMGMARRPVGQGRFGVRLGASIEPWTLPGCGYPNLLATGEMCDGDTIHDIQHPHDLFMELAADYDRPLAGSLRWQVYAGLAGEPALGPPGFPHRLSSMSNPIAPIGHHWLDSTHISFGLITTGIYDKRWKAEMSVFNGREPDEHRADFDLDSLDSISGRLWFLSSDRLALQVSAAHLTEAEAEFPPEPRADVNRFTASATYHRPFRDGTWATTVAYGMNSETAVIPGGTLDELTHAVLVEGTLSPNERHSWFGRFEIVGKPAHDLHAHEFITEVFTVGKLQGGYARYFKAWRGLQPGVGGTGSLSFVPEELSSRYNGRVAPGFGVFVTLRPARHVM
;
A
#
# COMPACT_ATOMS: atom_id res chain seq x y z
N MET A 1 -7.19 -23.72 -4.88
CA MET A 1 -7.42 -23.10 -3.56
C MET A 1 -6.43 -21.97 -3.44
N PHE A 2 -6.79 -20.85 -2.84
CA PHE A 2 -5.89 -19.74 -2.54
C PHE A 2 -4.95 -20.15 -1.41
N ALA A 3 -3.68 -19.72 -1.46
CA ALA A 3 -2.71 -20.00 -0.41
C ALA A 3 -2.62 -18.81 0.57
N PRO A 4 -2.42 -19.07 1.88
CA PRO A 4 -2.27 -17.98 2.85
C PRO A 4 -1.13 -17.00 2.53
N ARG A 5 -0.11 -17.46 1.80
CA ARG A 5 1.03 -16.63 1.36
C ARG A 5 0.71 -15.67 0.23
N ASP A 6 -0.37 -15.89 -0.54
CA ASP A 6 -0.75 -15.00 -1.64
C ASP A 6 -1.27 -13.68 -1.06
N ALA A 7 -0.66 -12.56 -1.46
CA ALA A 7 -1.04 -11.19 -1.09
C ALA A 7 -1.51 -10.41 -2.32
N SER A 8 -1.41 -9.08 -2.32
CA SER A 8 -1.74 -8.23 -3.48
C SER A 8 -0.84 -8.56 -4.67
N GLY A 9 -1.36 -8.39 -5.89
CA GLY A 9 -0.63 -8.72 -7.10
C GLY A 9 -0.02 -10.12 -7.05
N THR A 10 1.29 -10.20 -7.23
CA THR A 10 2.07 -11.43 -7.07
C THR A 10 2.87 -11.49 -5.77
N ALA A 11 2.69 -10.52 -4.86
CA ALA A 11 3.44 -10.46 -3.60
C ALA A 11 3.18 -11.66 -2.69
N TRP A 12 4.16 -11.97 -1.85
CA TRP A 12 4.07 -13.00 -0.83
C TRP A 12 4.04 -12.43 0.59
N GLN A 13 3.50 -13.23 1.49
CA GLN A 13 3.53 -13.02 2.93
C GLN A 13 3.76 -14.36 3.63
N PRO A 14 3.96 -14.40 4.97
CA PRO A 14 4.15 -15.65 5.69
C PRO A 14 3.02 -16.66 5.49
N ASP A 15 3.35 -17.97 5.46
CA ASP A 15 2.36 -19.05 5.30
C ASP A 15 1.34 -19.13 6.44
N LEU A 16 1.69 -18.64 7.64
CA LEU A 16 0.78 -18.59 8.81
C LEU A 16 -0.11 -17.35 8.82
N THR A 17 -0.23 -16.62 7.73
CA THR A 17 -1.15 -15.48 7.62
C THR A 17 -2.60 -15.96 7.68
N PRO A 18 -3.42 -15.48 8.64
CA PRO A 18 -4.83 -15.79 8.64
C PRO A 18 -5.55 -15.09 7.48
N MET A 19 -6.50 -15.78 6.87
CA MET A 19 -7.30 -15.21 5.79
C MET A 19 -8.61 -14.64 6.34
N TYR A 20 -8.81 -13.34 6.13
CA TYR A 20 -10.07 -12.63 6.41
C TYR A 20 -10.84 -12.50 5.10
N ALA A 21 -11.54 -13.55 4.72
CA ALA A 21 -12.19 -13.67 3.43
C ALA A 21 -13.39 -14.62 3.46
N VAL A 22 -14.33 -14.42 2.54
CA VAL A 22 -15.40 -15.36 2.25
C VAL A 22 -14.97 -16.27 1.10
N HIS A 23 -14.97 -17.58 1.32
CA HIS A 23 -14.59 -18.58 0.33
C HIS A 23 -15.79 -19.37 -0.14
N ARG A 24 -15.84 -19.69 -1.43
CA ARG A 24 -16.86 -20.54 -2.05
C ARG A 24 -16.27 -21.40 -3.15
N GLN A 25 -16.77 -22.62 -3.28
CA GLN A 25 -16.51 -23.49 -4.42
C GLN A 25 -17.76 -23.54 -5.31
N ALA A 26 -17.61 -23.29 -6.59
CA ALA A 26 -18.72 -23.33 -7.55
C ALA A 26 -18.24 -23.74 -8.95
N LYS A 27 -18.82 -24.81 -9.49
CA LYS A 27 -18.58 -25.27 -10.87
C LYS A 27 -17.08 -25.42 -11.24
N GLY A 28 -16.25 -25.92 -10.30
CA GLY A 28 -14.81 -26.11 -10.50
C GLY A 28 -13.96 -24.85 -10.26
N TRP A 29 -14.58 -23.74 -9.90
CA TRP A 29 -13.89 -22.52 -9.46
C TRP A 29 -13.78 -22.45 -7.94
N SER A 30 -12.61 -22.04 -7.47
CA SER A 30 -12.42 -21.53 -6.10
C SER A 30 -12.63 -20.03 -6.15
N LEU A 31 -13.61 -19.53 -5.38
CA LEU A 31 -13.95 -18.12 -5.28
C LEU A 31 -13.52 -17.59 -3.91
N MET A 32 -13.00 -16.38 -3.87
CA MET A 32 -12.67 -15.66 -2.65
C MET A 32 -13.09 -14.20 -2.79
N VAL A 33 -13.69 -13.65 -1.73
CA VAL A 33 -13.96 -12.21 -1.62
C VAL A 33 -13.40 -11.73 -0.29
N HIS A 34 -12.60 -10.68 -0.34
CA HIS A 34 -12.08 -10.00 0.83
C HIS A 34 -12.12 -8.48 0.63
N GLY A 35 -11.86 -7.72 1.67
CA GLY A 35 -11.92 -6.27 1.64
C GLY A 35 -11.98 -5.69 3.03
N ASN A 36 -11.96 -4.39 3.11
CA ASN A 36 -12.12 -3.63 4.34
C ASN A 36 -12.82 -2.30 4.04
N ALA A 37 -13.67 -1.86 4.95
CA ALA A 37 -14.29 -0.55 4.87
C ALA A 37 -14.19 0.15 6.22
N PHE A 38 -13.83 1.42 6.20
CA PHE A 38 -13.82 2.31 7.35
C PHE A 38 -14.69 3.53 7.03
N VAL A 39 -15.57 3.90 7.93
CA VAL A 39 -16.17 5.23 7.95
C VAL A 39 -15.55 5.95 9.13
N GLN A 40 -14.87 7.05 8.89
CA GLN A 40 -13.99 7.69 9.85
C GLN A 40 -14.20 9.20 9.94
N PHE A 41 -13.78 9.76 11.07
CA PHE A 41 -13.50 11.16 11.24
C PHE A 41 -12.04 11.28 11.68
N LEU A 42 -11.29 12.13 11.00
CA LEU A 42 -9.88 12.40 11.26
C LEU A 42 -9.67 13.87 11.58
N TYR A 43 -8.71 14.13 12.46
CA TYR A 43 -8.17 15.44 12.75
C TYR A 43 -6.64 15.34 12.82
N GLU A 44 -5.95 16.18 12.05
CA GLU A 44 -4.50 16.36 12.09
C GLU A 44 -4.22 17.83 12.36
N SER A 45 -3.47 18.13 13.43
CA SER A 45 -3.01 19.47 13.75
C SER A 45 -1.77 19.80 12.89
N GLY A 46 -1.66 20.99 12.36
CA GLY A 46 -0.51 21.36 11.52
C GLY A 46 -0.42 22.84 11.19
N GLY A 47 -1.28 23.69 11.77
CA GLY A 47 -1.30 25.11 11.44
C GLY A 47 -2.32 25.49 10.38
N ILE A 48 -2.23 26.71 9.82
CA ILE A 48 -3.28 27.30 8.95
C ILE A 48 -3.35 26.64 7.57
N HIS A 49 -2.20 26.17 7.06
CA HIS A 49 -2.09 25.56 5.72
C HIS A 49 -1.71 24.09 5.75
N HIS A 50 -1.54 23.53 6.92
CA HIS A 50 -1.12 22.15 7.15
C HIS A 50 -2.09 21.48 8.12
N GLY A 51 -2.40 20.19 7.89
CA GLY A 51 -3.37 19.48 8.69
C GLY A 51 -4.82 19.78 8.30
N GLY A 52 -5.77 19.41 9.14
CA GLY A 52 -7.20 19.59 8.87
C GLY A 52 -8.07 18.56 9.58
N HIS A 53 -9.36 18.56 9.26
CA HIS A 53 -10.29 17.55 9.75
C HIS A 53 -11.28 17.16 8.66
N GLN A 54 -11.67 15.88 8.64
CA GLN A 54 -12.56 15.36 7.62
C GLN A 54 -13.28 14.11 8.09
N GLY A 55 -14.53 13.97 7.68
CA GLY A 55 -15.28 12.72 7.71
C GLY A 55 -15.34 12.10 6.31
N GLY A 56 -15.16 10.79 6.20
CA GLY A 56 -15.19 10.09 4.93
C GLY A 56 -15.12 8.57 5.09
N SER A 57 -15.09 7.86 3.98
CA SER A 57 -14.92 6.41 3.99
C SER A 57 -13.74 5.99 3.14
N ILE A 58 -12.83 5.24 3.77
CA ILE A 58 -11.77 4.48 3.11
C ILE A 58 -12.27 3.06 2.95
N ASN A 59 -12.18 2.51 1.75
CA ASN A 59 -12.77 1.21 1.47
C ASN A 59 -12.15 0.53 0.25
N TRP A 60 -12.14 -0.78 0.27
CA TRP A 60 -11.81 -1.58 -0.89
C TRP A 60 -12.45 -2.96 -0.78
N ILE A 61 -12.71 -3.58 -1.92
CA ILE A 61 -13.18 -4.94 -2.04
C ILE A 61 -12.47 -5.64 -3.20
N MET A 62 -12.09 -6.90 -3.00
CA MET A 62 -11.46 -7.72 -4.03
C MET A 62 -12.18 -9.06 -4.17
N GLY A 63 -12.56 -9.38 -5.38
CA GLY A 63 -13.08 -10.68 -5.81
C GLY A 63 -12.02 -11.44 -6.58
N MET A 64 -11.80 -12.69 -6.24
CA MET A 64 -10.84 -13.57 -6.90
C MET A 64 -11.52 -14.88 -7.29
N ALA A 65 -11.20 -15.40 -8.48
CA ALA A 65 -11.65 -16.70 -8.95
C ALA A 65 -10.47 -17.47 -9.53
N ARG A 66 -10.29 -18.73 -9.15
CA ARG A 66 -9.20 -19.58 -9.65
C ARG A 66 -9.70 -20.99 -9.95
N ARG A 67 -9.21 -21.59 -11.04
CA ARG A 67 -9.53 -22.97 -11.43
C ARG A 67 -8.32 -23.68 -12.04
N PRO A 68 -8.26 -25.01 -11.99
CA PRO A 68 -7.30 -25.79 -12.76
C PRO A 68 -7.55 -25.63 -14.28
N VAL A 69 -6.47 -25.43 -15.04
CA VAL A 69 -6.48 -25.41 -16.51
C VAL A 69 -5.22 -26.11 -17.01
N GLY A 70 -5.40 -27.23 -17.74
CA GLY A 70 -4.27 -28.07 -18.13
C GLY A 70 -3.50 -28.58 -16.91
N GLN A 71 -2.18 -28.39 -16.90
CA GLN A 71 -1.31 -28.72 -15.75
C GLN A 71 -1.17 -27.58 -14.75
N GLY A 72 -1.78 -26.43 -15.03
CA GLY A 72 -1.66 -25.22 -14.24
C GLY A 72 -2.95 -24.79 -13.56
N ARG A 73 -2.94 -23.55 -13.10
CA ARG A 73 -4.10 -22.87 -12.50
C ARG A 73 -4.24 -21.51 -13.16
N PHE A 74 -5.44 -21.23 -13.61
CA PHE A 74 -5.82 -19.92 -14.15
C PHE A 74 -6.62 -19.16 -13.09
N GLY A 75 -6.32 -17.88 -12.92
CA GLY A 75 -7.00 -16.98 -12.01
C GLY A 75 -7.43 -15.68 -12.68
N VAL A 76 -8.48 -15.07 -12.12
CA VAL A 76 -8.88 -13.69 -12.42
C VAL A 76 -9.12 -12.95 -11.11
N ARG A 77 -8.87 -11.64 -11.10
CA ARG A 77 -8.97 -10.76 -9.94
C ARG A 77 -9.63 -9.45 -10.32
N LEU A 78 -10.49 -8.97 -9.46
CA LEU A 78 -11.13 -7.66 -9.56
C LEU A 78 -11.07 -7.00 -8.17
N GLY A 79 -10.29 -5.94 -8.05
CA GLY A 79 -10.22 -5.06 -6.88
C GLY A 79 -10.86 -3.73 -7.21
N ALA A 80 -11.67 -3.19 -6.30
CA ALA A 80 -12.33 -1.91 -6.50
C ALA A 80 -12.43 -1.12 -5.18
N SER A 81 -12.43 0.22 -5.31
CA SER A 81 -12.72 1.16 -4.24
C SER A 81 -13.77 2.16 -4.69
N ILE A 82 -14.59 2.63 -3.77
CA ILE A 82 -15.51 3.75 -4.01
C ILE A 82 -15.05 5.03 -3.29
N GLU A 83 -13.78 5.10 -2.89
CA GLU A 83 -13.18 6.29 -2.26
C GLU A 83 -13.34 7.57 -3.08
N PRO A 84 -13.28 7.55 -4.44
CA PRO A 84 -13.54 8.74 -5.25
C PRO A 84 -14.87 9.45 -4.96
N TRP A 85 -15.85 8.73 -4.42
CA TRP A 85 -17.15 9.28 -4.06
C TRP A 85 -17.42 9.37 -2.56
N THR A 86 -16.54 8.81 -1.75
CA THR A 86 -16.72 8.75 -0.28
C THR A 86 -15.68 9.53 0.50
N LEU A 87 -14.65 10.06 -0.19
CA LEU A 87 -13.70 11.03 0.32
C LEU A 87 -13.91 12.37 -0.39
N PRO A 88 -14.16 13.47 0.31
CA PRO A 88 -14.28 14.80 -0.29
C PRO A 88 -12.91 15.39 -0.65
N GLY A 89 -12.89 16.26 -1.67
CA GLY A 89 -11.68 16.95 -2.12
C GLY A 89 -10.61 15.99 -2.65
N CYS A 90 -9.35 16.32 -2.43
CA CYS A 90 -8.20 15.56 -2.90
C CYS A 90 -7.87 14.31 -2.05
N GLY A 91 -8.66 14.00 -1.04
CA GLY A 91 -8.41 12.85 -0.16
C GLY A 91 -8.70 13.15 1.31
N TYR A 92 -7.99 12.53 2.24
CA TYR A 92 -8.19 12.72 3.67
C TYR A 92 -6.93 13.24 4.38
N PRO A 93 -7.08 14.01 5.49
CA PRO A 93 -5.93 14.54 6.23
C PRO A 93 -5.00 13.42 6.70
N ASN A 94 -3.74 13.50 6.29
CA ASN A 94 -2.65 12.62 6.71
C ASN A 94 -1.36 13.43 6.70
N LEU A 95 -1.12 14.16 7.79
CA LEU A 95 -0.01 15.10 7.91
C LEU A 95 1.30 14.44 7.51
N LEU A 96 2.10 15.11 6.65
CA LEU A 96 3.34 14.66 6.04
C LEU A 96 3.17 13.59 4.93
N ALA A 97 1.96 13.22 4.53
CA ALA A 97 1.75 12.47 3.29
C ALA A 97 1.93 13.41 2.09
N THR A 98 2.55 12.89 1.02
CA THR A 98 2.86 13.62 -0.21
C THR A 98 2.75 12.67 -1.40
N GLY A 99 2.79 13.22 -2.59
CA GLY A 99 2.72 12.50 -3.85
C GLY A 99 1.36 12.59 -4.52
N GLU A 100 1.36 12.38 -5.83
CA GLU A 100 0.26 12.56 -6.75
C GLU A 100 -0.23 14.02 -6.92
N MET A 101 -1.13 14.18 -7.89
CA MET A 101 -1.65 15.48 -8.28
C MET A 101 -3.13 15.61 -7.93
N CYS A 102 -3.56 16.82 -7.60
CA CYS A 102 -4.97 17.16 -7.49
C CYS A 102 -5.16 18.66 -7.75
N ASP A 103 -6.17 19.01 -8.53
CA ASP A 103 -6.48 20.39 -8.91
C ASP A 103 -5.27 21.13 -9.56
N GLY A 104 -4.38 20.38 -10.23
CA GLY A 104 -3.22 20.92 -10.95
C GLY A 104 -1.99 21.21 -10.07
N ASP A 105 -1.96 20.78 -8.83
CA ASP A 105 -0.84 20.94 -7.92
C ASP A 105 -0.49 19.61 -7.22
N THR A 106 0.72 19.48 -6.69
CA THR A 106 1.13 18.31 -5.91
C THR A 106 0.45 18.27 -4.55
N ILE A 107 0.01 17.10 -4.12
CA ILE A 107 -0.67 16.93 -2.84
C ILE A 107 0.34 16.91 -1.70
N HIS A 108 0.07 17.64 -0.63
CA HIS A 108 0.80 17.57 0.64
C HIS A 108 -0.15 17.52 1.83
N ASP A 109 0.24 16.81 2.90
CA ASP A 109 -0.54 16.63 4.13
C ASP A 109 -1.92 15.97 3.93
N ILE A 110 -2.13 15.40 2.76
CA ILE A 110 -3.37 14.70 2.37
C ILE A 110 -2.98 13.36 1.76
N GLN A 111 -3.72 12.32 2.08
CA GLN A 111 -3.65 11.05 1.38
C GLN A 111 -4.74 11.02 0.30
N HIS A 112 -4.33 10.84 -0.94
CA HIS A 112 -5.24 10.70 -2.09
C HIS A 112 -6.16 9.49 -1.97
N PRO A 113 -7.35 9.47 -2.62
CA PRO A 113 -8.22 8.31 -2.71
C PRO A 113 -7.58 7.21 -3.57
N HIS A 114 -7.90 5.96 -3.31
CA HIS A 114 -7.67 4.90 -4.28
C HIS A 114 -8.56 5.06 -5.51
N ASP A 115 -8.06 4.60 -6.65
CA ASP A 115 -8.86 4.53 -7.88
C ASP A 115 -9.99 3.51 -7.76
N LEU A 116 -11.05 3.70 -8.57
CA LEU A 116 -12.16 2.75 -8.67
C LEU A 116 -11.66 1.33 -8.96
N PHE A 117 -10.73 1.19 -9.91
CA PHE A 117 -10.14 -0.09 -10.28
C PHE A 117 -8.75 -0.27 -9.66
N MET A 118 -8.70 -0.88 -8.50
CA MET A 118 -7.43 -1.21 -7.83
C MET A 118 -6.72 -2.42 -8.44
N GLU A 119 -7.47 -3.39 -8.95
CA GLU A 119 -6.94 -4.54 -9.67
C GLU A 119 -7.97 -5.04 -10.70
N LEU A 120 -7.53 -5.22 -11.92
CA LEU A 120 -8.27 -5.91 -12.97
C LEU A 120 -7.26 -6.76 -13.74
N ALA A 121 -7.10 -8.02 -13.32
CA ALA A 121 -5.97 -8.84 -13.72
C ALA A 121 -6.34 -10.31 -13.90
N ALA A 122 -5.48 -11.00 -14.65
CA ALA A 122 -5.50 -12.45 -14.78
C ALA A 122 -4.12 -13.04 -14.47
N ASP A 123 -4.10 -14.23 -13.89
CA ASP A 123 -2.88 -14.98 -13.61
C ASP A 123 -2.95 -16.41 -14.12
N TYR A 124 -1.79 -16.95 -14.48
CA TYR A 124 -1.63 -18.36 -14.77
C TYR A 124 -0.33 -18.87 -14.18
N ASP A 125 -0.38 -19.99 -13.47
CA ASP A 125 0.80 -20.66 -12.96
C ASP A 125 0.79 -22.17 -13.28
N ARG A 126 1.96 -22.75 -13.57
CA ARG A 126 2.10 -24.18 -13.83
C ARG A 126 3.41 -24.75 -13.30
N PRO A 127 3.47 -26.07 -13.06
CA PRO A 127 4.74 -26.76 -12.84
C PRO A 127 5.71 -26.54 -14.00
N LEU A 128 7.01 -26.35 -13.69
CA LEU A 128 8.08 -26.25 -14.67
C LEU A 128 9.00 -27.50 -14.61
N ALA A 129 9.61 -27.76 -13.45
CA ALA A 129 10.44 -28.93 -13.19
C ALA A 129 10.52 -29.21 -11.71
N GLY A 130 10.33 -30.45 -11.26
CA GLY A 130 10.33 -30.79 -9.83
C GLY A 130 9.33 -29.98 -9.03
N SER A 131 9.81 -29.24 -8.01
CA SER A 131 9.00 -28.32 -7.23
C SER A 131 8.88 -26.91 -7.83
N LEU A 132 9.69 -26.62 -8.86
CA LEU A 132 9.72 -25.31 -9.50
C LEU A 132 8.45 -25.07 -10.32
N ARG A 133 7.90 -23.88 -10.17
CA ARG A 133 6.74 -23.41 -10.93
C ARG A 133 7.09 -22.12 -11.68
N TRP A 134 6.41 -21.89 -12.78
CA TRP A 134 6.41 -20.64 -13.52
C TRP A 134 5.06 -19.97 -13.37
N GLN A 135 5.04 -18.65 -13.29
CA GLN A 135 3.84 -17.85 -13.27
C GLN A 135 3.92 -16.69 -14.26
N VAL A 136 2.75 -16.27 -14.74
CA VAL A 136 2.52 -14.98 -15.41
C VAL A 136 1.30 -14.32 -14.80
N TYR A 137 1.35 -13.00 -14.68
CA TYR A 137 0.26 -12.15 -14.21
C TYR A 137 0.21 -10.92 -15.11
N ALA A 138 -0.97 -10.55 -15.58
CA ALA A 138 -1.16 -9.39 -16.42
C ALA A 138 -2.44 -8.66 -16.02
N GLY A 139 -2.40 -7.34 -15.96
CA GLY A 139 -3.52 -6.51 -15.54
C GLY A 139 -3.63 -5.22 -16.32
N LEU A 140 -4.86 -4.75 -16.50
CA LEU A 140 -5.16 -3.38 -16.86
C LEU A 140 -4.95 -2.44 -15.66
N ALA A 141 -5.20 -2.94 -14.44
CA ALA A 141 -4.83 -2.37 -13.17
C ALA A 141 -4.27 -3.46 -12.27
N GLY A 142 -3.27 -3.18 -11.44
CA GLY A 142 -2.70 -4.13 -10.50
C GLY A 142 -1.33 -3.75 -9.96
N GLU A 143 -0.67 -4.69 -9.25
CA GLU A 143 0.60 -4.47 -8.58
C GLU A 143 1.75 -5.15 -9.33
N PRO A 144 2.77 -4.41 -9.83
CA PRO A 144 3.99 -4.96 -10.41
C PRO A 144 4.88 -5.64 -9.34
N ALA A 145 5.94 -6.33 -9.79
CA ALA A 145 6.92 -6.97 -8.92
C ALA A 145 7.85 -5.93 -8.25
N LEU A 146 7.29 -5.08 -7.41
CA LEU A 146 7.97 -4.00 -6.70
C LEU A 146 7.41 -3.86 -5.29
N GLY A 147 8.27 -3.65 -4.31
CA GLY A 147 7.89 -3.38 -2.93
C GLY A 147 7.34 -4.57 -2.12
N PRO A 148 7.05 -4.35 -0.84
CA PRO A 148 6.22 -5.23 -0.03
C PRO A 148 4.78 -5.24 -0.55
N PRO A 149 3.88 -6.13 -0.06
CA PRO A 149 2.45 -6.06 -0.41
C PRO A 149 1.89 -4.66 -0.15
N GLY A 150 1.00 -4.16 -1.00
CA GLY A 150 0.32 -2.88 -0.81
C GLY A 150 -0.28 -2.77 0.60
N PHE A 151 -0.19 -1.60 1.23
CA PHE A 151 -0.55 -1.43 2.65
C PHE A 151 -1.98 -1.89 3.00
N PRO A 152 -3.01 -1.78 2.13
CA PRO A 152 -4.34 -2.28 2.44
C PRO A 152 -4.38 -3.81 2.62
N HIS A 153 -3.42 -4.52 2.03
CA HIS A 153 -3.33 -5.99 2.05
C HIS A 153 -2.37 -6.54 3.10
N ARG A 154 -1.57 -5.68 3.77
CA ARG A 154 -0.68 -6.13 4.85
C ARG A 154 -1.46 -6.41 6.13
N LEU A 155 -1.30 -7.61 6.69
CA LEU A 155 -1.94 -7.96 7.97
C LEU A 155 -1.49 -7.04 9.12
N SER A 156 -0.25 -6.55 9.08
CA SER A 156 0.32 -5.59 10.04
C SER A 156 -0.39 -4.23 10.03
N SER A 157 -1.03 -3.88 8.93
CA SER A 157 -1.75 -2.62 8.71
C SER A 157 -3.28 -2.76 8.75
N MET A 158 -3.82 -3.97 8.70
CA MET A 158 -5.23 -4.26 8.42
C MET A 158 -6.26 -3.54 9.31
N SER A 159 -5.90 -3.21 10.55
CA SER A 159 -6.79 -2.51 11.49
C SER A 159 -6.58 -0.99 11.52
N ASN A 160 -5.59 -0.48 10.78
CA ASN A 160 -5.26 0.92 10.68
C ASN A 160 -5.90 1.52 9.41
N PRO A 161 -6.80 2.51 9.51
CA PRO A 161 -7.40 3.13 8.34
C PRO A 161 -6.46 4.09 7.59
N ILE A 162 -5.35 4.51 8.21
CA ILE A 162 -4.50 5.58 7.68
C ILE A 162 -3.32 4.99 6.90
N ALA A 163 -3.08 5.50 5.69
CA ALA A 163 -1.95 5.13 4.85
C ALA A 163 -0.60 5.52 5.49
N PRO A 164 0.51 4.83 5.14
CA PRO A 164 1.84 5.25 5.54
C PRO A 164 2.24 6.57 4.87
N ILE A 165 2.99 7.43 5.58
CA ILE A 165 3.59 8.63 4.96
C ILE A 165 4.78 8.29 4.04
N GLY A 166 5.34 7.08 4.18
CA GLY A 166 6.39 6.52 3.32
C GLY A 166 5.85 5.69 2.15
N HIS A 167 4.57 5.81 1.82
CA HIS A 167 3.89 5.05 0.76
C HIS A 167 4.64 5.13 -0.59
N HIS A 168 5.06 6.32 -1.01
CA HIS A 168 5.75 6.56 -2.28
C HIS A 168 7.18 5.97 -2.35
N TRP A 169 7.76 5.53 -1.24
CA TRP A 169 9.04 4.82 -1.20
C TRP A 169 8.89 3.31 -1.18
N LEU A 170 7.70 2.79 -0.84
CA LEU A 170 7.51 1.39 -0.52
C LEU A 170 6.54 0.67 -1.46
N ASP A 171 5.33 1.19 -1.63
CA ASP A 171 4.21 0.46 -2.21
C ASP A 171 3.20 1.33 -2.98
N SER A 172 3.55 2.54 -3.42
CA SER A 172 2.66 3.40 -4.24
C SER A 172 2.20 2.72 -5.53
N THR A 173 3.07 1.90 -6.13
CA THR A 173 2.76 1.15 -7.35
C THR A 173 1.79 -0.04 -7.14
N HIS A 174 1.15 -0.17 -5.95
CA HIS A 174 0.16 -1.25 -5.76
C HIS A 174 -1.10 -1.09 -6.63
N ILE A 175 -1.29 0.09 -7.23
CA ILE A 175 -2.20 0.34 -8.33
C ILE A 175 -1.38 0.97 -9.47
N SER A 176 -1.05 0.17 -10.48
CA SER A 176 -0.43 0.62 -11.72
C SER A 176 -1.32 0.23 -12.89
N PHE A 177 -1.51 1.13 -13.85
CA PHE A 177 -2.37 0.90 -15.01
C PHE A 177 -1.57 0.37 -16.19
N GLY A 178 -1.76 -0.92 -16.50
CA GLY A 178 -1.02 -1.65 -17.53
C GLY A 178 0.25 -2.30 -16.98
N LEU A 179 0.25 -3.63 -16.85
CA LEU A 179 1.42 -4.38 -16.39
C LEU A 179 1.41 -5.83 -16.84
N ILE A 180 2.62 -6.38 -16.96
CA ILE A 180 2.87 -7.81 -17.15
C ILE A 180 4.00 -8.21 -16.21
N THR A 181 3.74 -9.18 -15.36
CA THR A 181 4.72 -9.79 -14.45
C THR A 181 4.93 -11.25 -14.82
N THR A 182 6.16 -11.71 -14.85
CA THR A 182 6.50 -13.13 -14.94
C THR A 182 7.51 -13.52 -13.88
N GLY A 183 7.49 -14.78 -13.49
CA GLY A 183 8.44 -15.24 -12.47
C GLY A 183 8.47 -16.75 -12.32
N ILE A 184 9.48 -17.20 -11.60
CA ILE A 184 9.64 -18.59 -11.19
C ILE A 184 9.68 -18.66 -9.66
N TYR A 185 9.11 -19.73 -9.11
CA TYR A 185 9.07 -19.89 -7.67
C TYR A 185 9.09 -21.37 -7.24
N ASP A 186 9.55 -21.57 -6.03
CA ASP A 186 9.49 -22.84 -5.30
C ASP A 186 8.74 -22.62 -3.97
N LYS A 187 8.82 -23.59 -3.09
CA LYS A 187 8.18 -23.52 -1.76
C LYS A 187 8.67 -22.36 -0.89
N ARG A 188 9.94 -21.94 -1.04
CA ARG A 188 10.59 -20.98 -0.16
C ARG A 188 11.10 -19.72 -0.84
N TRP A 189 11.20 -19.68 -2.13
CA TRP A 189 11.73 -18.51 -2.84
C TRP A 189 10.92 -18.23 -4.12
N LYS A 190 10.93 -16.98 -4.53
CA LYS A 190 10.37 -16.53 -5.79
C LYS A 190 11.24 -15.42 -6.35
N ALA A 191 11.48 -15.48 -7.66
CA ALA A 191 12.09 -14.42 -8.45
C ALA A 191 11.11 -14.01 -9.54
N GLU A 192 10.85 -12.73 -9.65
CA GLU A 192 9.87 -12.19 -10.59
C GLU A 192 10.35 -10.84 -11.16
N MET A 193 9.84 -10.51 -12.33
CA MET A 193 10.09 -9.24 -13.01
C MET A 193 8.81 -8.73 -13.65
N SER A 194 8.69 -7.41 -13.78
CA SER A 194 7.57 -6.76 -14.44
C SER A 194 8.04 -5.74 -15.47
N VAL A 195 7.22 -5.59 -16.52
CA VAL A 195 7.15 -4.39 -17.34
C VAL A 195 5.79 -3.75 -17.12
N PHE A 196 5.75 -2.44 -16.91
CA PHE A 196 4.52 -1.76 -16.51
C PHE A 196 4.57 -0.27 -16.82
N ASN A 197 3.43 0.40 -16.77
CA ASN A 197 3.35 1.84 -16.71
C ASN A 197 3.66 2.29 -15.28
N GLY A 198 4.76 2.98 -15.09
CA GLY A 198 5.24 3.44 -13.77
C GLY A 198 4.77 4.82 -13.36
N ARG A 199 4.00 5.50 -14.22
CA ARG A 199 3.43 6.82 -13.93
C ARG A 199 2.39 6.72 -12.85
N GLU A 200 2.40 7.65 -11.93
CA GLU A 200 1.32 7.79 -10.96
C GLU A 200 0.00 8.11 -11.68
N PRO A 201 -1.11 7.51 -11.22
CA PRO A 201 -2.44 7.85 -11.72
C PRO A 201 -2.73 9.35 -11.61
N ASP A 202 -3.61 9.84 -12.47
CA ASP A 202 -4.08 11.22 -12.38
C ASP A 202 -5.23 11.39 -11.37
N GLU A 203 -5.83 12.57 -11.29
CA GLU A 203 -6.92 12.86 -10.37
C GLU A 203 -8.30 12.31 -10.80
N HIS A 204 -8.42 11.75 -12.02
CA HIS A 204 -9.66 11.17 -12.55
C HIS A 204 -9.83 9.71 -12.14
N ARG A 205 -10.02 9.47 -10.87
CA ARG A 205 -10.01 8.16 -10.19
C ARG A 205 -10.99 7.08 -10.69
N ALA A 206 -11.74 7.32 -11.76
CA ALA A 206 -12.76 6.38 -12.24
C ALA A 206 -12.47 5.78 -13.62
N ASP A 207 -11.39 6.16 -14.26
CA ASP A 207 -10.94 5.66 -15.57
C ASP A 207 -9.67 4.79 -15.47
N PHE A 208 -8.96 4.61 -16.56
CA PHE A 208 -7.74 3.84 -16.62
C PHE A 208 -6.64 4.69 -17.25
N ASP A 209 -5.63 5.04 -16.48
CA ASP A 209 -4.46 5.79 -16.93
C ASP A 209 -3.48 4.89 -17.69
N LEU A 210 -3.95 4.27 -18.77
CA LEU A 210 -3.14 3.37 -19.58
C LEU A 210 -2.15 4.16 -20.41
N ASP A 211 -0.86 3.82 -20.28
CA ASP A 211 0.22 4.40 -21.06
C ASP A 211 1.25 3.30 -21.43
N SER A 212 2.41 3.71 -21.93
CA SER A 212 3.50 2.84 -22.33
C SER A 212 3.97 1.96 -21.17
N LEU A 213 4.29 0.71 -21.46
CA LEU A 213 4.93 -0.20 -20.50
C LEU A 213 6.45 -0.01 -20.59
N ASP A 214 6.94 1.12 -20.13
CA ASP A 214 8.34 1.55 -20.25
C ASP A 214 9.12 1.50 -18.93
N SER A 215 8.44 1.18 -17.85
CA SER A 215 9.04 0.95 -16.53
C SER A 215 9.30 -0.54 -16.30
N ILE A 216 10.37 -0.83 -15.56
CA ILE A 216 10.77 -2.22 -15.27
C ILE A 216 11.03 -2.40 -13.78
N SER A 217 10.71 -3.59 -13.26
CA SER A 217 11.07 -3.96 -11.89
C SER A 217 11.49 -5.42 -11.77
N GLY A 218 12.19 -5.73 -10.68
CA GLY A 218 12.51 -7.09 -10.26
C GLY A 218 12.36 -7.25 -8.77
N ARG A 219 11.80 -8.40 -8.32
CA ARG A 219 11.56 -8.69 -6.91
C ARG A 219 11.93 -10.12 -6.56
N LEU A 220 12.58 -10.26 -5.41
CA LEU A 220 12.96 -11.55 -4.82
C LEU A 220 12.23 -11.71 -3.49
N TRP A 221 11.68 -12.90 -3.28
CA TRP A 221 11.10 -13.33 -2.01
C TRP A 221 11.84 -14.52 -1.44
N PHE A 222 11.98 -14.53 -0.13
CA PHE A 222 12.49 -15.69 0.61
C PHE A 222 11.68 -15.93 1.88
N LEU A 223 11.00 -17.08 1.94
CA LEU A 223 10.30 -17.56 3.14
C LEU A 223 11.30 -18.34 4.01
N SER A 224 11.94 -17.67 4.95
CA SER A 224 12.90 -18.33 5.85
C SER A 224 12.23 -19.33 6.79
N SER A 225 10.93 -19.10 7.07
CA SER A 225 10.05 -19.99 7.82
C SER A 225 8.59 -19.73 7.42
N ASP A 226 7.66 -20.51 7.95
CA ASP A 226 6.22 -20.28 7.76
C ASP A 226 5.73 -18.96 8.38
N ARG A 227 6.60 -18.30 9.19
CA ARG A 227 6.29 -17.08 9.93
C ARG A 227 6.98 -15.84 9.39
N LEU A 228 8.03 -15.99 8.59
CA LEU A 228 8.88 -14.88 8.15
C LEU A 228 9.07 -14.91 6.64
N ALA A 229 8.60 -13.85 5.99
CA ALA A 229 8.83 -13.54 4.58
C ALA A 229 9.78 -12.35 4.47
N LEU A 230 10.83 -12.51 3.67
CA LEU A 230 11.80 -11.48 3.34
C LEU A 230 11.64 -11.10 1.87
N GLN A 231 11.79 -9.82 1.57
CA GLN A 231 11.67 -9.29 0.22
C GLN A 231 12.78 -8.27 -0.05
N VAL A 232 13.29 -8.27 -1.30
CA VAL A 232 14.04 -7.16 -1.88
C VAL A 232 13.56 -6.93 -3.29
N SER A 233 13.52 -5.66 -3.73
CA SER A 233 13.18 -5.30 -5.10
C SER A 233 13.88 -4.03 -5.56
N ALA A 234 14.00 -3.89 -6.87
CA ALA A 234 14.45 -2.66 -7.50
C ALA A 234 13.64 -2.38 -8.75
N ALA A 235 13.50 -1.11 -9.11
CA ALA A 235 12.78 -0.66 -10.29
C ALA A 235 13.42 0.59 -10.88
N HIS A 236 13.22 0.75 -12.19
CA HIS A 236 13.29 2.03 -12.89
C HIS A 236 11.87 2.37 -13.35
N LEU A 237 11.36 3.49 -12.86
CA LEU A 237 10.05 4.04 -13.20
C LEU A 237 10.28 5.25 -14.10
N THR A 238 9.73 5.20 -15.30
CA THR A 238 9.82 6.27 -16.30
C THR A 238 8.69 7.26 -16.07
N GLU A 239 9.02 8.57 -16.03
CA GLU A 239 8.05 9.66 -15.85
C GLU A 239 7.08 9.38 -14.66
N ALA A 240 7.63 8.92 -13.53
CA ALA A 240 6.83 8.42 -12.41
C ALA A 240 6.05 9.52 -11.71
N GLU A 241 6.74 10.56 -11.26
CA GLU A 241 6.21 11.55 -10.32
C GLU A 241 6.25 12.97 -10.91
N ALA A 242 5.20 13.77 -10.67
CA ALA A 242 5.11 15.16 -11.08
C ALA A 242 5.61 16.06 -9.94
N GLU A 243 6.86 16.49 -10.01
CA GLU A 243 7.51 17.24 -8.93
C GLU A 243 7.28 18.75 -9.02
N PHE A 244 7.35 19.29 -10.23
CA PHE A 244 7.27 20.72 -10.50
C PHE A 244 6.36 21.03 -11.71
N PRO A 245 5.04 20.86 -11.61
CA PRO A 245 4.15 21.18 -12.72
C PRO A 245 4.30 22.65 -13.17
N PRO A 246 4.34 22.98 -14.48
CA PRO A 246 4.09 22.10 -15.62
C PRO A 246 5.34 21.39 -16.20
N GLU A 247 6.45 21.33 -15.47
CA GLU A 247 7.65 20.64 -15.91
C GLU A 247 7.40 19.14 -16.14
N PRO A 248 8.22 18.46 -16.97
CA PRO A 248 8.09 17.01 -17.17
C PRO A 248 8.22 16.21 -15.87
N ARG A 249 7.52 15.07 -15.81
CA ARG A 249 7.61 14.15 -14.69
C ARG A 249 9.01 13.60 -14.49
N ALA A 250 9.39 13.30 -13.26
CA ALA A 250 10.68 12.73 -12.89
C ALA A 250 10.74 11.22 -13.13
N ASP A 251 11.92 10.74 -13.56
CA ASP A 251 12.25 9.31 -13.52
C ASP A 251 12.71 8.92 -12.12
N VAL A 252 12.24 7.79 -11.62
CA VAL A 252 12.56 7.30 -10.27
C VAL A 252 13.25 5.93 -10.33
N ASN A 253 14.43 5.82 -9.73
CA ASN A 253 15.05 4.55 -9.42
C ASN A 253 14.71 4.19 -7.97
N ARG A 254 13.90 3.14 -7.79
CA ARG A 254 13.42 2.71 -6.47
C ARG A 254 14.07 1.40 -6.04
N PHE A 255 14.49 1.35 -4.79
CA PHE A 255 14.92 0.12 -4.11
C PHE A 255 14.10 -0.10 -2.86
N THR A 256 13.67 -1.34 -2.60
CA THR A 256 12.98 -1.69 -1.36
C THR A 256 13.51 -2.97 -0.74
N ALA A 257 13.43 -3.05 0.57
CA ALA A 257 13.66 -4.28 1.34
C ALA A 257 12.64 -4.38 2.47
N SER A 258 12.11 -5.58 2.73
CA SER A 258 11.17 -5.76 3.83
C SER A 258 11.27 -7.13 4.49
N ALA A 259 10.85 -7.17 5.76
CA ALA A 259 10.69 -8.37 6.57
C ALA A 259 9.30 -8.36 7.19
N THR A 260 8.47 -9.34 6.85
CA THR A 260 7.11 -9.51 7.36
C THR A 260 7.04 -10.76 8.23
N TYR A 261 6.65 -10.58 9.49
CA TYR A 261 6.56 -11.64 10.48
C TYR A 261 5.14 -11.81 11.00
N HIS A 262 4.58 -13.01 10.86
CA HIS A 262 3.25 -13.37 11.37
C HIS A 262 3.35 -14.60 12.27
N ARG A 263 2.64 -14.58 13.40
CA ARG A 263 2.50 -15.77 14.25
C ARG A 263 1.15 -15.80 14.95
N PRO A 264 0.64 -17.02 15.27
CA PRO A 264 -0.46 -17.14 16.22
C PRO A 264 -0.09 -16.51 17.57
N PHE A 265 -1.03 -15.80 18.17
CA PHE A 265 -0.90 -15.21 19.49
C PHE A 265 -2.21 -15.34 20.25
N ARG A 266 -2.25 -16.22 21.27
CA ARG A 266 -3.48 -16.67 21.94
C ARG A 266 -4.48 -17.21 20.88
N ASP A 267 -5.73 -16.73 20.87
CA ASP A 267 -6.76 -17.10 19.90
C ASP A 267 -6.76 -16.21 18.64
N GLY A 268 -5.73 -15.43 18.47
CA GLY A 268 -5.58 -14.47 17.37
C GLY A 268 -4.21 -14.49 16.72
N THR A 269 -3.65 -13.31 16.39
CA THR A 269 -2.44 -13.18 15.61
C THR A 269 -1.62 -11.97 16.03
N TRP A 270 -0.31 -12.08 15.95
CA TRP A 270 0.63 -10.99 15.93
C TRP A 270 1.25 -10.89 14.53
N ALA A 271 1.13 -9.71 13.91
CA ALA A 271 1.70 -9.38 12.62
C ALA A 271 2.59 -8.15 12.74
N THR A 272 3.75 -8.17 12.12
CA THR A 272 4.69 -7.04 12.08
C THR A 272 5.36 -6.99 10.72
N THR A 273 5.51 -5.79 10.17
CA THR A 273 6.31 -5.52 8.97
C THR A 273 7.33 -4.45 9.30
N VAL A 274 8.58 -4.69 8.88
CA VAL A 274 9.65 -3.70 8.82
C VAL A 274 9.99 -3.54 7.36
N ALA A 275 10.01 -2.29 6.87
CA ALA A 275 10.33 -2.00 5.49
C ALA A 275 11.27 -0.81 5.39
N TYR A 276 12.09 -0.84 4.35
CA TYR A 276 12.98 0.23 3.91
C TYR A 276 12.74 0.48 2.44
N GLY A 277 12.66 1.76 2.07
CA GLY A 277 12.59 2.24 0.70
C GLY A 277 13.63 3.31 0.43
N MET A 278 14.08 3.39 -0.80
CA MET A 278 15.00 4.41 -1.29
C MET A 278 14.54 4.80 -2.69
N ASN A 279 14.37 6.10 -2.93
CA ASN A 279 14.19 6.69 -4.25
C ASN A 279 15.43 7.52 -4.61
N SER A 280 15.87 7.37 -5.86
CA SER A 280 16.84 8.26 -6.50
C SER A 280 16.16 8.84 -7.73
N GLU A 281 16.00 10.14 -7.74
CA GLU A 281 15.20 10.88 -8.72
C GLU A 281 16.02 11.96 -9.39
N THR A 282 15.65 12.32 -10.61
CA THR A 282 16.16 13.50 -11.31
C THR A 282 14.96 14.34 -11.70
N ALA A 283 14.59 15.27 -10.83
CA ALA A 283 13.49 16.19 -11.06
C ALA A 283 13.88 17.27 -12.09
N VAL A 284 12.97 17.62 -12.99
CA VAL A 284 13.13 18.74 -13.90
C VAL A 284 12.60 20.00 -13.21
N ILE A 285 13.48 20.99 -13.04
CA ILE A 285 13.13 22.28 -12.42
C ILE A 285 13.29 23.42 -13.44
N PRO A 286 12.65 24.57 -13.24
CA PRO A 286 12.87 25.72 -14.09
C PRO A 286 14.36 26.10 -14.21
N GLY A 287 14.95 25.86 -15.40
CA GLY A 287 16.34 26.19 -15.71
C GLY A 287 17.38 25.09 -15.47
N GLY A 288 16.96 23.85 -15.12
CA GLY A 288 17.89 22.75 -14.93
C GLY A 288 17.26 21.45 -14.42
N THR A 289 18.07 20.66 -13.73
CA THR A 289 17.65 19.43 -13.06
C THR A 289 18.12 19.42 -11.60
N LEU A 290 17.41 18.70 -10.76
CA LEU A 290 17.73 18.47 -9.35
C LEU A 290 17.79 16.96 -9.10
N ASP A 291 18.97 16.48 -8.69
CA ASP A 291 19.14 15.09 -8.30
C ASP A 291 18.84 14.94 -6.80
N GLU A 292 17.95 14.03 -6.47
CA GLU A 292 17.52 13.77 -5.10
C GLU A 292 17.71 12.30 -4.72
N LEU A 293 18.11 12.07 -3.48
CA LEU A 293 18.23 10.75 -2.89
C LEU A 293 17.50 10.75 -1.56
N THR A 294 16.41 10.03 -1.51
CA THR A 294 15.51 10.01 -0.36
C THR A 294 15.32 8.59 0.19
N HIS A 295 14.98 8.50 1.47
CA HIS A 295 14.86 7.22 2.18
C HIS A 295 13.61 7.19 3.03
N ALA A 296 13.01 6.00 3.17
CA ALA A 296 11.93 5.75 4.11
C ALA A 296 12.18 4.49 4.93
N VAL A 297 11.88 4.55 6.21
CA VAL A 297 11.86 3.40 7.12
C VAL A 297 10.47 3.31 7.74
N LEU A 298 9.88 2.12 7.71
CA LEU A 298 8.59 1.83 8.30
C LEU A 298 8.70 0.64 9.23
N VAL A 299 8.12 0.77 10.41
CA VAL A 299 7.86 -0.34 11.34
C VAL A 299 6.38 -0.30 11.71
N GLU A 300 5.63 -1.31 11.32
CA GLU A 300 4.20 -1.38 11.66
C GLU A 300 3.84 -2.74 12.24
N GLY A 301 2.78 -2.77 13.02
CA GLY A 301 2.30 -4.02 13.59
C GLY A 301 0.87 -3.99 14.08
N THR A 302 0.26 -5.16 14.06
CA THR A 302 -1.06 -5.45 14.63
C THR A 302 -0.97 -6.62 15.59
N LEU A 303 -1.45 -6.41 16.81
CA LEU A 303 -1.57 -7.43 17.85
C LEU A 303 -3.05 -7.67 18.13
N SER A 304 -3.54 -8.80 17.68
CA SER A 304 -4.92 -9.27 17.93
C SER A 304 -4.88 -10.51 18.81
N PRO A 305 -5.06 -10.44 20.14
CA PRO A 305 -5.02 -11.60 21.02
C PRO A 305 -6.22 -12.54 20.80
N ASN A 306 -7.25 -12.06 20.15
CA ASN A 306 -8.43 -12.81 19.70
C ASN A 306 -9.12 -12.03 18.57
N GLU A 307 -10.18 -12.58 18.01
CA GLU A 307 -10.90 -11.96 16.89
C GLU A 307 -11.65 -10.65 17.24
N ARG A 308 -11.73 -10.29 18.53
CA ARG A 308 -12.50 -9.12 18.98
C ARG A 308 -11.65 -7.89 19.29
N HIS A 309 -10.37 -8.06 19.58
CA HIS A 309 -9.48 -6.99 20.01
C HIS A 309 -8.29 -6.90 19.08
N SER A 310 -7.99 -5.71 18.61
CA SER A 310 -6.84 -5.43 17.75
C SER A 310 -6.20 -4.14 18.18
N TRP A 311 -4.96 -4.18 18.64
CA TRP A 311 -4.09 -3.03 18.82
C TRP A 311 -3.19 -2.92 17.60
N PHE A 312 -2.99 -1.72 17.09
CA PHE A 312 -2.11 -1.48 15.97
C PHE A 312 -1.23 -0.26 16.22
N GLY A 313 -0.12 -0.21 15.51
CA GLY A 313 0.78 0.95 15.55
C GLY A 313 1.69 0.97 14.35
N ARG A 314 2.22 2.17 14.05
CA ARG A 314 3.17 2.43 12.98
C ARG A 314 4.12 3.52 13.40
N PHE A 315 5.39 3.32 13.09
CA PHE A 315 6.44 4.31 13.20
C PHE A 315 7.12 4.46 11.85
N GLU A 316 7.30 5.70 11.42
CA GLU A 316 7.91 6.02 10.14
C GLU A 316 8.93 7.14 10.29
N ILE A 317 10.02 7.04 9.53
CA ILE A 317 10.98 8.12 9.29
C ILE A 317 11.17 8.20 7.79
N VAL A 318 10.99 9.39 7.20
CA VAL A 318 11.02 9.61 5.77
C VAL A 318 11.82 10.87 5.46
N GLY A 319 12.74 10.78 4.49
CA GLY A 319 13.36 11.94 3.86
C GLY A 319 12.42 12.49 2.81
N LYS A 320 11.92 13.70 2.98
CA LYS A 320 11.02 14.36 2.03
C LYS A 320 11.69 15.58 1.42
N PRO A 321 11.71 15.70 0.08
CA PRO A 321 12.13 16.91 -0.60
C PRO A 321 11.31 18.12 -0.14
N ALA A 322 11.91 19.28 -0.19
CA ALA A 322 11.24 20.51 0.25
C ALA A 322 10.02 20.87 -0.59
N HIS A 323 10.03 20.52 -1.88
CA HIS A 323 8.89 20.75 -2.78
C HIS A 323 7.69 19.88 -2.39
N ASP A 324 7.89 18.62 -1.99
CA ASP A 324 6.86 17.73 -1.46
C ASP A 324 6.13 18.31 -0.24
N LEU A 325 6.83 19.11 0.55
CA LEU A 325 6.30 19.76 1.76
C LEU A 325 5.86 21.22 1.48
N HIS A 326 5.81 21.63 0.20
CA HIS A 326 5.55 22.99 -0.25
C HIS A 326 6.45 24.05 0.44
N ALA A 327 7.66 23.65 0.85
CA ALA A 327 8.66 24.51 1.47
C ALA A 327 9.60 25.13 0.43
N HIS A 328 9.04 25.83 -0.55
CA HIS A 328 9.70 26.31 -1.78
C HIS A 328 10.93 27.20 -1.54
N GLU A 329 11.09 27.80 -0.36
CA GLU A 329 12.30 28.55 0.01
C GLU A 329 13.53 27.66 0.25
N PHE A 330 13.35 26.33 0.34
CA PHE A 330 14.39 25.32 0.59
C PHE A 330 14.56 24.35 -0.60
N ILE A 331 14.36 24.79 -1.83
CA ILE A 331 14.15 23.97 -3.04
C ILE A 331 15.12 22.79 -3.22
N THR A 332 16.32 22.83 -2.66
CA THR A 332 17.34 21.77 -2.79
C THR A 332 17.49 20.92 -1.51
N GLU A 333 16.66 21.13 -0.51
CA GLU A 333 16.81 20.46 0.77
C GLU A 333 15.89 19.24 0.88
N VAL A 334 16.38 18.20 1.56
CA VAL A 334 15.61 17.02 1.94
C VAL A 334 15.45 17.02 3.45
N PHE A 335 14.21 17.10 3.93
CA PHE A 335 13.89 17.12 5.35
C PHE A 335 13.58 15.73 5.89
N THR A 336 14.21 15.37 7.00
CA THR A 336 13.83 14.14 7.72
C THR A 336 12.62 14.42 8.59
N VAL A 337 11.51 13.80 8.25
CA VAL A 337 10.25 13.86 9.01
C VAL A 337 9.91 12.50 9.60
N GLY A 338 9.05 12.48 10.61
CA GLY A 338 8.61 11.22 11.21
C GLY A 338 7.16 11.24 11.64
N LYS A 339 6.55 10.04 11.71
CA LYS A 339 5.19 9.87 12.24
C LYS A 339 5.13 8.66 13.15
N LEU A 340 4.60 8.84 14.36
CA LEU A 340 4.24 7.76 15.26
C LEU A 340 2.71 7.69 15.35
N GLN A 341 2.17 6.51 15.12
CA GLN A 341 0.74 6.27 15.15
C GLN A 341 0.43 5.04 15.99
N GLY A 342 -0.66 5.07 16.73
CA GLY A 342 -1.18 3.93 17.48
C GLY A 342 -2.68 3.97 17.62
N GLY A 343 -3.30 2.79 17.73
CA GLY A 343 -4.74 2.72 17.82
C GLY A 343 -5.25 1.36 18.30
N TYR A 344 -6.55 1.31 18.43
CA TYR A 344 -7.28 0.14 18.88
C TYR A 344 -8.60 0.00 18.13
N ALA A 345 -8.93 -1.24 17.75
CA ALA A 345 -10.20 -1.61 17.19
C ALA A 345 -10.87 -2.70 18.01
N ARG A 346 -12.15 -2.52 18.31
CA ARG A 346 -13.04 -3.50 18.91
C ARG A 346 -13.94 -4.09 17.83
N TYR A 347 -13.78 -5.37 17.51
CA TYR A 347 -14.63 -6.09 16.58
C TYR A 347 -15.75 -6.80 17.32
N PHE A 348 -16.95 -6.81 16.73
CA PHE A 348 -18.13 -7.48 17.26
C PHE A 348 -18.25 -8.90 16.67
N LYS A 349 -19.29 -9.62 17.10
CA LYS A 349 -19.57 -10.95 16.56
C LYS A 349 -19.87 -10.87 15.06
N ALA A 350 -19.25 -11.75 14.30
CA ALA A 350 -19.53 -11.83 12.87
C ALA A 350 -21.01 -12.17 12.59
N TRP A 351 -21.56 -11.53 11.58
CA TRP A 351 -22.90 -11.74 11.07
C TRP A 351 -22.84 -11.97 9.56
N ARG A 352 -23.36 -13.09 9.10
CA ARG A 352 -23.32 -13.50 7.67
C ARG A 352 -21.93 -13.45 7.04
N GLY A 353 -20.89 -13.79 7.78
CA GLY A 353 -19.50 -13.78 7.30
C GLY A 353 -18.81 -12.42 7.34
N LEU A 354 -19.51 -11.36 7.78
CA LEU A 354 -18.95 -10.01 7.94
C LEU A 354 -18.76 -9.68 9.43
N GLN A 355 -17.69 -9.01 9.77
CA GLN A 355 -17.32 -8.64 11.14
C GLN A 355 -17.25 -7.12 11.27
N PRO A 356 -18.28 -6.46 11.87
CA PRO A 356 -18.22 -5.03 12.15
C PRO A 356 -17.33 -4.72 13.35
N GLY A 357 -16.82 -3.50 13.39
CA GLY A 357 -16.00 -3.02 14.49
C GLY A 357 -16.07 -1.50 14.67
N VAL A 358 -15.51 -1.03 15.78
CA VAL A 358 -15.32 0.40 16.07
C VAL A 358 -13.92 0.60 16.62
N GLY A 359 -13.33 1.75 16.38
CA GLY A 359 -11.97 2.00 16.86
C GLY A 359 -11.59 3.47 16.86
N GLY A 360 -10.37 3.70 17.27
CA GLY A 360 -9.75 5.01 17.24
C GLY A 360 -8.24 4.91 17.10
N THR A 361 -7.64 5.99 16.66
CA THR A 361 -6.20 6.15 16.46
C THR A 361 -5.74 7.51 16.98
N GLY A 362 -4.49 7.58 17.40
CA GLY A 362 -3.78 8.83 17.69
C GLY A 362 -2.46 8.84 16.94
N SER A 363 -2.01 10.02 16.54
CA SER A 363 -0.75 10.25 15.83
C SER A 363 0.04 11.39 16.44
N LEU A 364 1.36 11.33 16.27
CA LEU A 364 2.30 12.42 16.48
C LEU A 364 3.17 12.52 15.23
N SER A 365 3.11 13.64 14.54
CA SER A 365 3.96 13.97 13.40
C SER A 365 5.11 14.86 13.88
N PHE A 366 6.32 14.58 13.40
CA PHE A 366 7.56 15.25 13.80
C PHE A 366 8.19 15.93 12.61
N VAL A 367 8.48 17.20 12.72
CA VAL A 367 9.20 17.98 11.72
C VAL A 367 10.48 18.59 12.32
N PRO A 368 11.53 18.84 11.51
CA PRO A 368 12.72 19.53 11.95
C PRO A 368 12.43 20.99 12.31
N GLU A 369 13.39 21.68 12.97
CA GLU A 369 13.24 23.05 13.48
C GLU A 369 12.90 24.04 12.37
N GLU A 370 13.50 23.87 11.19
CA GLU A 370 13.36 24.71 10.01
C GLU A 370 11.90 24.80 9.54
N LEU A 371 11.15 23.71 9.68
CA LEU A 371 9.74 23.63 9.30
C LEU A 371 8.77 23.92 10.45
N SER A 372 9.28 24.18 11.67
CA SER A 372 8.42 24.32 12.86
C SER A 372 7.41 25.47 12.78
N SER A 373 7.77 26.57 12.11
CA SER A 373 6.87 27.71 11.91
C SER A 373 5.70 27.38 10.99
N ARG A 374 5.88 26.46 10.01
CA ARG A 374 4.85 26.03 9.07
C ARG A 374 3.85 25.09 9.73
N TYR A 375 4.35 24.18 10.58
CA TYR A 375 3.55 23.14 11.23
C TYR A 375 3.07 23.52 12.64
N ASN A 376 3.19 24.80 13.02
CA ASN A 376 2.82 25.32 14.34
C ASN A 376 3.53 24.58 15.50
N GLY A 377 4.79 24.22 15.29
CA GLY A 377 5.66 23.53 16.23
C GLY A 377 6.32 22.30 15.63
N ARG A 378 7.25 21.72 16.35
CA ARG A 378 8.00 20.52 15.89
C ARG A 378 7.22 19.21 16.05
N VAL A 379 6.12 19.22 16.78
CA VAL A 379 5.29 18.05 17.05
C VAL A 379 3.83 18.41 16.84
N ALA A 380 3.21 17.76 15.90
CA ALA A 380 1.80 17.96 15.54
C ALA A 380 0.98 16.71 15.91
N PRO A 381 0.04 16.81 16.88
CA PRO A 381 -0.83 15.70 17.23
C PRO A 381 -2.00 15.55 16.27
N GLY A 382 -2.44 14.29 16.08
CA GLY A 382 -3.65 13.96 15.36
C GLY A 382 -4.45 12.87 16.06
N PHE A 383 -5.72 12.74 15.73
CA PHE A 383 -6.56 11.64 16.20
C PHE A 383 -7.63 11.28 15.17
N GLY A 384 -8.12 10.06 15.27
CA GLY A 384 -9.24 9.60 14.46
C GLY A 384 -10.15 8.64 15.22
N VAL A 385 -11.40 8.59 14.81
CA VAL A 385 -12.38 7.59 15.26
C VAL A 385 -13.02 6.96 14.04
N PHE A 386 -13.35 5.68 14.10
CA PHE A 386 -13.91 4.98 12.96
C PHE A 386 -14.86 3.84 13.34
N VAL A 387 -15.75 3.53 12.43
CA VAL A 387 -16.42 2.25 12.35
C VAL A 387 -15.83 1.47 11.18
N THR A 388 -15.76 0.14 11.29
CA THR A 388 -15.16 -0.69 10.25
C THR A 388 -15.99 -1.93 9.97
N LEU A 389 -15.88 -2.45 8.77
CA LEU A 389 -16.49 -3.71 8.33
C LEU A 389 -15.47 -4.50 7.50
N ARG A 390 -15.24 -5.76 7.87
CA ARG A 390 -14.38 -6.69 7.14
C ARG A 390 -15.00 -8.09 7.09
N PRO A 391 -14.56 -9.00 6.22
CA PRO A 391 -14.89 -10.41 6.34
C PRO A 391 -14.38 -10.97 7.67
N ALA A 392 -15.11 -11.94 8.22
CA ALA A 392 -14.64 -12.69 9.36
C ALA A 392 -13.45 -13.59 8.98
N ARG A 393 -12.65 -13.97 9.96
CA ARG A 393 -11.55 -14.90 9.74
C ARG A 393 -12.10 -16.24 9.21
N HIS A 394 -11.54 -16.69 8.09
CA HIS A 394 -11.85 -18.00 7.55
C HIS A 394 -11.11 -19.08 8.36
N VAL A 395 -11.86 -20.02 8.93
CA VAL A 395 -11.29 -21.20 9.60
C VAL A 395 -11.28 -22.33 8.56
N MET A 396 -10.08 -22.73 8.13
CA MET A 396 -9.88 -23.86 7.20
C MET A 396 -10.08 -25.19 7.90
#